data_73381f71d7d780a4e5bf964a80fcaab1
#
_entry.id   73381f71d7d780a4e5bf964a80fcaab1
#
_cell.length_a   1.000
_cell.length_b   1.000
_cell.length_c   1.000
_cell.angle_alpha   90.00
_cell.angle_beta   90.00
_cell.angle_gamma   90.00
#
_symmetry.space_group_name_H-M   'P 1'
#
loop_
_entity.id
_entity.type
_entity.pdbx_description
1 polymer ?
#
loop_
_entity_poly.entity_id
_entity_poly.type
_entity_poly.pdbx_seq_one_letter_code
_entity_poly.pdbx_strand_id
1 'polypeptide(L)' 'MSQESELEKARAQLVEQRRATIKALAEGKAVDAQVELLLKIQSGIDVLDTLMAEEEDEEDEEDEE' A
#
# COMPACT_ATOMS: atom_id res chain seq x y z
N MET A 1 -19.69 -7.10 2.28
CA MET A 1 -18.40 -6.55 2.41
C MET A 1 -17.92 -6.03 1.11
N SER A 2 -17.44 -4.86 1.13
CA SER A 2 -17.01 -4.18 -0.08
C SER A 2 -15.55 -4.46 -0.35
N GLN A 3 -15.15 -4.23 -1.60
CA GLN A 3 -13.75 -4.27 -1.98
C GLN A 3 -12.94 -3.26 -1.20
N GLU A 4 -13.58 -2.16 -0.87
CA GLU A 4 -12.93 -1.12 -0.12
C GLU A 4 -12.37 -1.65 1.17
N SER A 5 -13.15 -2.47 1.87
CA SER A 5 -12.69 -3.04 3.12
C SER A 5 -11.48 -3.94 2.91
N GLU A 6 -11.49 -4.71 1.84
CA GLU A 6 -10.36 -5.58 1.56
C GLU A 6 -9.12 -4.78 1.17
N LEU A 7 -9.32 -3.72 0.41
CA LEU A 7 -8.20 -2.87 0.03
C LEU A 7 -7.57 -2.21 1.24
N GLU A 8 -8.40 -1.75 2.16
CA GLU A 8 -7.88 -1.13 3.38
C GLU A 8 -7.09 -2.12 4.21
N LYS A 9 -7.59 -3.34 4.34
CA LYS A 9 -6.87 -4.36 5.10
C LYS A 9 -5.55 -4.69 4.46
N ALA A 10 -5.55 -4.83 3.14
CA ALA A 10 -4.32 -5.13 2.43
C ALA A 10 -3.29 -4.02 2.62
N ARG A 11 -3.76 -2.78 2.54
CA ARG A 11 -2.87 -1.65 2.71
C ARG A 11 -2.27 -1.64 4.11
N ALA A 12 -3.10 -1.93 5.11
CA ALA A 12 -2.61 -1.95 6.49
C ALA A 12 -1.51 -3.00 6.66
N GLN A 13 -1.67 -4.16 6.03
CA GLN A 13 -0.65 -5.19 6.09
C GLN A 13 0.66 -4.71 5.49
N LEU A 14 0.58 -4.05 4.35
CA LEU A 14 1.79 -3.55 3.70
C LEU A 14 2.44 -2.44 4.52
N VAL A 15 1.65 -1.59 5.15
CA VAL A 15 2.21 -0.55 6.00
C VAL A 15 2.97 -1.15 7.17
N GLU A 16 2.43 -2.22 7.74
CA GLU A 16 3.13 -2.89 8.83
C GLU A 16 4.43 -3.50 8.37
N GLN A 17 4.43 -4.13 7.20
CA GLN A 17 5.65 -4.69 6.65
C GLN A 17 6.66 -3.60 6.36
N ARG A 18 6.19 -2.46 5.85
CA ARG A 18 7.08 -1.34 5.58
C ARG A 18 7.76 -0.87 6.86
N ARG A 19 6.99 -0.78 7.94
CA ARG A 19 7.54 -0.35 9.22
C ARG A 19 8.61 -1.31 9.71
N ALA A 20 8.35 -2.61 9.62
CA ALA A 20 9.32 -3.61 10.03
C ALA A 20 10.59 -3.55 9.17
N THR A 21 10.41 -3.31 7.88
CA THR A 21 11.53 -3.22 6.97
C THR A 21 12.41 -2.01 7.29
N ILE A 22 11.78 -0.89 7.58
CA ILE A 22 12.52 0.31 7.94
C ILE A 22 13.31 0.08 9.22
N LYS A 23 12.71 -0.62 10.17
CA LYS A 23 13.40 -0.92 11.41
C LYS A 23 14.64 -1.78 11.16
N ALA A 24 14.49 -2.78 10.31
CA ALA A 24 15.62 -3.65 9.96
C ALA A 24 16.73 -2.85 9.27
N LEU A 25 16.34 -1.91 8.39
CA LEU A 25 17.32 -1.06 7.73
C LEU A 25 18.08 -0.22 8.75
N ALA A 26 17.37 0.35 9.70
CA ALA A 26 18.00 1.20 10.72
C ALA A 26 18.98 0.40 11.55
N GLU A 27 18.73 -0.89 11.70
CA GLU A 27 19.62 -1.76 12.45
C GLU A 27 20.76 -2.31 11.60
N GLY A 28 20.75 -2.03 10.32
CA GLY A 28 21.80 -2.47 9.43
C GLY A 28 21.73 -3.93 9.03
N LYS A 29 20.54 -4.51 9.08
CA LYS A 29 20.37 -5.93 8.78
C LYS A 29 19.99 -6.10 7.31
N ALA A 30 20.77 -6.93 6.60
CA ALA A 30 20.48 -7.30 5.22
C ALA A 30 20.03 -6.08 4.42
N VAL A 31 20.84 -5.03 4.40
CA VAL A 31 20.41 -3.74 3.87
C VAL A 31 19.92 -3.84 2.43
N ASP A 32 20.67 -4.55 1.58
CA ASP A 32 20.28 -4.64 0.17
C ASP A 32 18.93 -5.30 0.00
N ALA A 33 18.72 -6.40 0.71
CA ALA A 33 17.46 -7.11 0.61
C ALA A 33 16.31 -6.26 1.16
N GLN A 34 16.57 -5.53 2.22
CA GLN A 34 15.54 -4.70 2.82
C GLN A 34 15.15 -3.55 1.90
N VAL A 35 16.13 -2.97 1.20
CA VAL A 35 15.82 -1.90 0.26
C VAL A 35 14.93 -2.41 -0.86
N GLU A 36 15.26 -3.58 -1.42
CA GLU A 36 14.43 -4.15 -2.46
C GLU A 36 13.02 -4.43 -1.97
N LEU A 37 12.93 -4.97 -0.76
CA LEU A 37 11.62 -5.28 -0.19
C LEU A 37 10.83 -4.00 0.03
N LEU A 38 11.48 -2.97 0.51
CA LEU A 38 10.82 -1.69 0.76
C LEU A 38 10.26 -1.12 -0.54
N LEU A 39 11.00 -1.21 -1.62
CA LEU A 39 10.51 -0.73 -2.90
C LEU A 39 9.28 -1.49 -3.36
N LYS A 40 9.31 -2.81 -3.19
CA LYS A 40 8.16 -3.62 -3.57
C LYS A 40 6.95 -3.30 -2.73
N ILE A 41 7.15 -3.13 -1.43
CA ILE A 41 6.06 -2.80 -0.53
C ILE A 41 5.45 -1.46 -0.91
N GLN A 42 6.29 -0.47 -1.16
CA GLN A 42 5.80 0.85 -1.52
C GLN A 42 5.05 0.81 -2.84
N SER A 43 5.53 0.04 -3.81
CA SER A 43 4.79 -0.15 -5.05
C SER A 43 3.39 -0.70 -4.79
N GLY A 44 3.31 -1.68 -3.91
CA GLY A 44 2.02 -2.27 -3.57
C GLY A 44 1.09 -1.25 -2.93
N ILE A 45 1.62 -0.45 -2.02
CA ILE A 45 0.82 0.58 -1.37
C ILE A 45 0.31 1.58 -2.41
N ASP A 46 1.18 1.97 -3.34
CA ASP A 46 0.79 2.92 -4.38
C ASP A 46 -0.34 2.35 -5.24
N VAL A 47 -0.25 1.08 -5.59
CA VAL A 47 -1.30 0.43 -6.37
C VAL A 47 -2.61 0.44 -5.61
N LEU A 48 -2.56 0.10 -4.33
CA LEU A 48 -3.79 0.09 -3.53
C LEU A 48 -4.39 1.48 -3.41
N ASP A 49 -3.55 2.48 -3.23
CA ASP A 49 -4.05 3.85 -3.16
C ASP A 49 -4.73 4.26 -4.46
N THR A 50 -4.15 3.85 -5.57
CA THR A 50 -4.73 4.14 -6.88
C THR A 50 -6.09 3.46 -7.03
N LEU A 51 -6.17 2.20 -6.62
CA LEU A 51 -7.43 1.48 -6.74
C LEU A 51 -8.52 2.11 -5.88
N MET A 52 -8.16 2.53 -4.68
CA MET A 52 -9.13 3.18 -3.83
C MET A 52 -9.62 4.48 -4.43
N ALA A 53 -8.70 5.24 -5.00
CA ALA A 53 -9.07 6.50 -5.63
C ALA A 53 -9.95 6.27 -6.84
N GLU A 54 -9.68 5.21 -7.60
CA GLU A 54 -10.49 4.93 -8.77
C GLU A 54 -11.93 4.62 -8.39
N GLU A 55 -12.10 3.90 -7.29
CA GLU A 55 -13.46 3.60 -6.86
C GLU A 55 -14.21 4.88 -6.49
N GLU A 56 -13.53 5.78 -5.82
CA GLU A 56 -14.16 7.04 -5.47
C GLU A 56 -14.47 7.88 -6.70
N ASP A 57 -13.55 7.88 -7.65
CA ASP A 57 -13.74 8.65 -8.87
C ASP A 57 -14.95 8.16 -9.64
N GLU A 58 -15.14 6.86 -9.70
CA GLU A 58 -16.28 6.31 -10.41
C GLU A 58 -17.58 6.82 -9.83
N GLU A 59 -17.65 6.89 -8.52
CA GLU A 59 -18.85 7.41 -7.88
C GLU A 59 -19.08 8.86 -8.26
N ASP A 60 -18.00 9.64 -8.26
CA ASP A 60 -18.10 11.04 -8.62
C ASP A 60 -18.59 11.22 -10.04
N GLU A 61 -18.10 10.40 -10.95
CA GLU A 61 -18.52 10.51 -12.33
C GLU A 61 -20.00 10.28 -12.48
N GLU A 62 -20.53 9.32 -11.77
CA GLU A 62 -21.94 9.05 -11.83
C GLU A 62 -22.75 10.25 -11.38
N ASP A 63 -22.29 10.89 -10.34
CA ASP A 63 -22.99 12.04 -9.83
C ASP A 63 -23.08 13.15 -10.86
N GLU A 64 -22.01 13.34 -11.59
CA GLU A 64 -21.99 14.40 -12.60
C GLU A 64 -22.97 14.14 -13.71
N GLU A 65 -23.19 12.89 -14.04
CA GLU A 65 -24.14 12.57 -15.09
C GLU A 65 -25.56 12.85 -14.63
#